data_3690d2480bc587d960b427c4b581626e
#
_entry.id   3690d2480bc587d960b427c4b581626e
#
_cell.length_a   1.000
_cell.length_b   1.000
_cell.length_c   1.000
_cell.angle_alpha   90.00
_cell.angle_beta   90.00
_cell.angle_gamma   90.00
#
_symmetry.space_group_name_H-M   'P 1'
#
loop_
_entity.id
_entity.type
_entity.pdbx_description
1 polymer ?
#
loop_
_entity_poly.entity_id
_entity_poly.type
_entity_poly.pdbx_seq_one_letter_code
_entity_poly.pdbx_strand_id
1 'polypeptide(L)' 'MTDYSENYLKLQRLMKSYHNATLKCDFDKATKFAHELSDEAIRLEIATIKALKDQWLVNAN' A
#
# COMPACT_ATOMS: atom_id res chain seq x y z
N MET A 1 4.07 14.06 -11.80
CA MET A 1 4.87 13.18 -10.93
C MET A 1 3.95 12.49 -9.93
N THR A 2 4.00 11.18 -9.90
CA THR A 2 3.14 10.42 -9.01
C THR A 2 3.73 10.39 -7.60
N ASP A 3 2.98 10.90 -6.63
CA ASP A 3 3.42 10.90 -5.24
C ASP A 3 2.90 9.65 -4.54
N TYR A 4 3.81 8.73 -4.24
CA TYR A 4 3.49 7.50 -3.54
C TYR A 4 3.68 7.61 -2.01
N SER A 5 4.14 8.76 -1.53
CA SER A 5 4.51 8.95 -0.12
C SER A 5 3.36 8.68 0.84
N GLU A 6 2.16 9.17 0.51
CA GLU A 6 0.98 8.96 1.35
C GLU A 6 0.62 7.48 1.44
N ASN A 7 0.66 6.78 0.31
CA ASN A 7 0.37 5.34 0.26
C ASN A 7 1.40 4.56 1.07
N TYR A 8 2.66 4.93 0.94
CA TYR A 8 3.76 4.30 1.67
C TYR A 8 3.62 4.48 3.18
N LEU A 9 3.35 5.71 3.62
CA LEU A 9 3.18 6.00 5.04
C LEU A 9 1.97 5.29 5.62
N LYS A 10 0.88 5.24 4.85
CA LYS A 10 -0.33 4.54 5.27
C LYS A 10 -0.09 3.03 5.42
N LEU A 11 0.66 2.45 4.48
CA LEU A 11 1.05 1.04 4.56
C LEU A 11 1.88 0.76 5.82
N GLN A 12 2.83 1.64 6.14
CA GLN A 12 3.63 1.49 7.34
C GLN A 12 2.77 1.51 8.61
N ARG A 13 1.82 2.44 8.70
CA ARG A 13 0.91 2.51 9.84
C ARG A 13 0.04 1.26 9.95
N LEU A 14 -0.49 0.80 8.83
CA LEU A 14 -1.33 -0.40 8.80
C LEU A 14 -0.54 -1.65 9.19
N MET A 15 0.71 -1.77 8.71
CA MET A 15 1.58 -2.87 9.07
C MET A 15 1.86 -2.90 10.57
N LYS A 16 2.11 -1.74 11.16
CA LYS A 16 2.35 -1.60 12.58
C LYS A 16 1.10 -1.98 13.39
N SER A 17 -0.05 -1.51 12.95
CA SER A 17 -1.33 -1.82 13.60
C SER A 17 -1.65 -3.31 13.51
N TYR A 18 -1.41 -3.91 12.34
CA TYR A 18 -1.57 -5.35 12.14
C TYR A 18 -0.66 -6.15 13.08
N HIS A 19 0.60 -5.75 13.15
CA HIS A 19 1.58 -6.42 14.00
C HIS A 19 1.18 -6.37 15.47
N ASN A 20 0.76 -5.20 15.95
CA ASN A 20 0.31 -5.02 17.33
C ASN A 20 -0.93 -5.86 17.64
N ALA A 21 -1.90 -5.89 16.73
CA ALA A 21 -3.10 -6.70 16.90
C ALA A 21 -2.75 -8.18 16.97
N THR A 22 -1.84 -8.63 16.12
CA THR A 22 -1.38 -10.02 16.08
C THR A 22 -0.69 -10.42 17.40
N LEU A 23 0.16 -9.52 17.91
CA LEU A 23 0.85 -9.76 19.19
C LEU A 23 -0.13 -9.90 20.36
N LYS A 24 -1.27 -9.20 20.31
CA LYS A 24 -2.30 -9.26 21.32
C LYS A 24 -3.28 -10.39 21.07
N CYS A 25 -3.08 -11.19 20.04
CA CYS A 25 -3.98 -12.26 19.60
C CYS A 25 -5.39 -11.75 19.28
N ASP A 26 -5.49 -10.47 18.88
CA ASP A 26 -6.76 -9.89 18.45
C ASP A 26 -6.89 -10.09 16.93
N PHE A 27 -7.27 -11.31 16.55
CA PHE A 27 -7.27 -11.71 15.15
C PHE A 27 -8.41 -11.08 14.34
N ASP A 28 -9.48 -10.64 15.00
CA ASP A 28 -10.54 -9.89 14.33
C ASP A 28 -9.99 -8.55 13.81
N LYS A 29 -9.28 -7.81 14.65
CA LYS A 29 -8.62 -6.55 14.24
C LYS A 29 -7.50 -6.80 13.27
N ALA A 30 -6.69 -7.85 13.50
CA ALA A 30 -5.59 -8.20 12.61
C ALA A 30 -6.11 -8.48 11.19
N THR A 31 -7.20 -9.22 11.06
CA THR A 31 -7.82 -9.51 9.77
C THR A 31 -8.29 -8.22 9.08
N LYS A 32 -8.89 -7.32 9.85
CA LYS A 32 -9.35 -6.03 9.33
C LYS A 32 -8.19 -5.21 8.80
N PHE A 33 -7.09 -5.12 9.57
CA PHE A 33 -5.90 -4.40 9.13
C PHE A 33 -5.23 -5.05 7.93
N ALA A 34 -5.20 -6.38 7.89
CA ALA A 34 -4.66 -7.12 6.74
C ALA A 34 -5.45 -6.81 5.47
N HIS A 35 -6.77 -6.72 5.57
CA HIS A 35 -7.63 -6.37 4.45
C HIS A 35 -7.34 -4.95 3.96
N GLU A 36 -7.22 -4.00 4.88
CA GLU A 36 -6.88 -2.62 4.55
C GLU A 36 -5.49 -2.52 3.92
N LEU A 37 -4.53 -3.32 4.40
CA LEU A 37 -3.19 -3.41 3.81
C LEU A 37 -3.27 -3.88 2.36
N SER A 38 -4.07 -4.89 2.10
CA SER A 38 -4.26 -5.43 0.76
C SER A 38 -4.81 -4.38 -0.19
N ASP A 39 -5.83 -3.64 0.24
CA ASP A 39 -6.43 -2.56 -0.55
C ASP A 39 -5.41 -1.47 -0.85
N GLU A 40 -4.64 -1.05 0.15
CA GLU A 40 -3.64 0.00 -0.02
C GLU A 40 -2.50 -0.45 -0.91
N ALA A 41 -2.10 -1.72 -0.81
CA ALA A 41 -1.06 -2.28 -1.67
C ALA A 41 -1.50 -2.29 -3.14
N ILE A 42 -2.77 -2.59 -3.40
CA ILE A 42 -3.32 -2.53 -4.76
C ILE A 42 -3.27 -1.11 -5.31
N ARG A 43 -3.61 -0.12 -4.50
CA ARG A 43 -3.54 1.29 -4.88
C ARG A 43 -2.11 1.70 -5.22
N LEU A 44 -1.15 1.24 -4.42
CA LEU A 44 0.25 1.50 -4.67
C LEU A 44 0.71 0.85 -5.98
N GLU A 45 0.28 -0.37 -6.23
CA GLU A 45 0.58 -1.09 -7.47
C GLU A 45 0.04 -0.32 -8.68
N ILE A 46 -1.21 0.12 -8.62
CA ILE A 46 -1.84 0.88 -9.70
C ILE A 46 -1.07 2.17 -9.97
N ALA A 47 -0.69 2.89 -8.93
CA ALA A 47 0.08 4.13 -9.05
C ALA A 47 1.43 3.87 -9.69
N THR A 48 2.10 2.78 -9.31
CA THR A 48 3.40 2.40 -9.86
C THR A 48 3.30 2.02 -11.34
N ILE A 49 2.27 1.26 -11.70
CA ILE A 49 2.04 0.86 -13.10
C ILE A 49 1.78 2.10 -13.95
N LYS A 50 1.00 3.05 -13.43
CA LYS A 50 0.72 4.29 -14.14
C LYS A 50 2.01 5.10 -14.38
N ALA A 51 2.86 5.19 -13.36
CA ALA A 51 4.14 5.89 -13.48
C ALA A 51 5.05 5.20 -14.50
N LEU A 52 5.06 3.87 -14.52
CA LEU A 52 5.83 3.09 -15.48
C LEU A 52 5.35 3.35 -16.91
N LYS A 53 4.05 3.38 -17.14
CA LYS A 53 3.48 3.68 -18.45
C LYS A 53 3.84 5.10 -18.91
N ASP A 54 3.75 6.06 -18.01
CA ASP A 54 4.11 7.44 -18.31
C ASP A 54 5.58 7.54 -18.72
N GLN A 55 6.46 6.81 -18.04
CA GLN A 55 7.88 6.77 -18.36
C GLN A 55 8.12 6.17 -19.75
N TRP A 56 7.40 5.10 -20.07
CA TRP A 56 7.51 4.44 -21.38
C TRP A 56 7.06 5.36 -22.50
N LEU A 57 5.97 6.10 -22.31
CA LEU A 57 5.47 7.03 -23.31
C LEU A 57 6.48 8.15 -23.59
N VAL A 58 7.14 8.64 -22.55
CA VAL A 58 8.19 9.67 -22.69
C VAL A 58 9.40 9.11 -23.42
N ASN A 59 9.80 7.88 -23.12
CA ASN A 59 10.99 7.25 -23.71
C ASN A 59 10.73 6.69 -25.11
N ALA A 60 9.49 6.53 -25.51
CA ALA A 60 9.11 6.00 -26.81
C ALA A 60 9.30 7.03 -27.94
N ASN A 61 9.54 8.27 -27.59
CA ASN A 61 9.82 9.34 -28.55
C ASN A 61 11.33 9.55 -28.67
#